data_7725cebc072e7a04234d42131b458796
#
_entry.id   7725cebc072e7a04234d42131b458796
#
_cell.length_a   1.000
_cell.length_b   1.000
_cell.length_c   1.000
_cell.angle_alpha   90.00
_cell.angle_beta   90.00
_cell.angle_gamma   90.00
#
_symmetry.space_group_name_H-M   'P 1'
#
loop_
_entity.id
_entity.type
_entity.pdbx_description
1 polymer ?
#
loop_
_entity_poly.entity_id
_entity_poly.type
_entity_poly.pdbx_seq_one_letter_code
_entity_poly.pdbx_strand_id
1 'polypeptide(L)'
;MHQRQDEQDEGIADAEAAIEQLERILASPDFDASRRCRALLRFLLEHTLAGRPQALTEAAIATRVFGRGVDYDPDLDPIVRIEAGRLRRSLERYYRRARPEDAVRIELPRGTYVPVARRVSEDVGALPAK
;
A
#
# COMPACT_ATOMS: atom_id res chain seq x y z
N MET A 1 -26.20 11.46 -12.27
CA MET A 1 -25.62 11.80 -10.99
C MET A 1 -25.00 10.62 -10.30
N HIS A 2 -25.77 9.59 -10.12
CA HIS A 2 -25.24 8.39 -9.53
C HIS A 2 -24.14 7.78 -10.34
N GLN A 3 -24.23 7.96 -11.63
CA GLN A 3 -23.26 7.40 -12.53
C GLN A 3 -21.85 7.92 -12.28
N ARG A 4 -21.74 9.23 -12.06
CA ARG A 4 -20.44 9.81 -11.82
C ARG A 4 -19.85 9.28 -10.52
N GLN A 5 -20.67 9.13 -9.51
CA GLN A 5 -20.21 8.61 -8.24
C GLN A 5 -19.79 7.15 -8.38
N ASP A 6 -20.53 6.40 -9.17
CA ASP A 6 -20.18 5.01 -9.41
C ASP A 6 -18.85 4.89 -10.11
N GLU A 7 -18.58 5.78 -11.04
CA GLU A 7 -17.31 5.75 -11.75
C GLU A 7 -16.15 6.01 -10.82
N GLN A 8 -16.32 6.94 -9.89
CA GLN A 8 -15.27 7.21 -8.91
C GLN A 8 -15.06 6.02 -8.01
N ASP A 9 -16.16 5.38 -7.61
CA ASP A 9 -16.07 4.22 -6.74
C ASP A 9 -15.42 3.04 -7.42
N GLU A 10 -15.60 2.94 -8.74
CA GLU A 10 -14.99 1.84 -9.47
C GLU A 10 -13.48 1.89 -9.47
N GLY A 11 -12.89 3.09 -9.39
CA GLY A 11 -11.45 3.20 -9.37
C GLY A 11 -10.82 2.85 -8.03
N ILE A 12 -11.58 2.97 -6.95
CA ILE A 12 -11.07 2.76 -5.60
C ILE A 12 -11.68 1.48 -5.05
N ALA A 13 -10.85 0.60 -4.55
CA ALA A 13 -11.33 -0.63 -3.93
C ALA A 13 -11.95 -0.32 -2.58
N ASP A 14 -13.03 -1.04 -2.24
CA ASP A 14 -13.60 -0.88 -0.91
C ASP A 14 -12.67 -1.54 0.13
N ALA A 15 -12.98 -1.29 1.40
CA ALA A 15 -12.09 -1.73 2.47
C ALA A 15 -11.93 -3.24 2.49
N GLU A 16 -13.01 -3.96 2.26
CA GLU A 16 -12.94 -5.41 2.30
C GLU A 16 -12.05 -5.96 1.20
N ALA A 17 -12.20 -5.44 -0.02
CA ALA A 17 -11.38 -5.87 -1.14
C ALA A 17 -9.92 -5.50 -0.93
N ALA A 18 -9.67 -4.33 -0.34
CA ALA A 18 -8.29 -3.92 -0.07
C ALA A 18 -7.64 -4.81 0.97
N ILE A 19 -8.37 -5.18 2.01
CA ILE A 19 -7.84 -6.07 3.04
C ILE A 19 -7.56 -7.45 2.47
N GLU A 20 -8.45 -7.97 1.64
CA GLU A 20 -8.21 -9.26 1.01
C GLU A 20 -6.95 -9.23 0.17
N GLN A 21 -6.75 -8.14 -0.56
CA GLN A 21 -5.55 -8.03 -1.38
C GLN A 21 -4.31 -7.92 -0.51
N LEU A 22 -4.39 -7.19 0.59
CA LEU A 22 -3.27 -7.10 1.53
C LEU A 22 -2.86 -8.49 2.01
N GLU A 23 -3.82 -9.30 2.44
CA GLU A 23 -3.51 -10.62 2.95
C GLU A 23 -2.94 -11.51 1.85
N ARG A 24 -3.44 -11.34 0.62
CA ARG A 24 -2.91 -12.10 -0.52
C ARG A 24 -1.45 -11.76 -0.78
N ILE A 25 -1.13 -10.46 -0.74
CA ILE A 25 0.26 -10.02 -0.94
C ILE A 25 1.15 -10.59 0.16
N LEU A 26 0.71 -10.45 1.41
CA LEU A 26 1.54 -10.87 2.54
C LEU A 26 1.75 -12.37 2.57
N ALA A 27 0.83 -13.15 2.00
CA ALA A 27 0.96 -14.59 1.94
C ALA A 27 1.74 -15.07 0.71
N SER A 28 2.00 -14.20 -0.24
CA SER A 28 2.60 -14.61 -1.50
C SER A 28 4.10 -14.75 -1.38
N PRO A 29 4.69 -15.83 -1.91
CA PRO A 29 6.15 -15.94 -1.96
C PRO A 29 6.78 -14.94 -2.93
N ASP A 30 5.98 -14.34 -3.80
CA ASP A 30 6.49 -13.34 -4.74
C ASP A 30 6.65 -11.96 -4.12
N PHE A 31 6.11 -11.75 -2.91
CA PHE A 31 6.29 -10.50 -2.21
C PHE A 31 7.55 -10.61 -1.37
N ASP A 32 8.66 -10.23 -1.96
CA ASP A 32 9.98 -10.35 -1.34
C ASP A 32 10.22 -9.11 -0.50
N ALA A 33 9.70 -9.13 0.71
CA ALA A 33 9.79 -7.97 1.59
C ALA A 33 10.18 -8.42 2.98
N SER A 34 10.94 -7.57 3.66
CA SER A 34 11.37 -7.83 5.02
C SER A 34 10.18 -7.78 5.97
N ARG A 35 10.42 -8.26 7.19
CA ARG A 35 9.38 -8.16 8.21
C ARG A 35 8.98 -6.72 8.47
N ARG A 36 9.95 -5.81 8.43
CA ARG A 36 9.66 -4.39 8.62
C ARG A 36 8.77 -3.84 7.53
N CYS A 37 9.06 -4.19 6.28
CA CYS A 37 8.25 -3.73 5.18
C CYS A 37 6.83 -4.30 5.24
N ARG A 38 6.72 -5.54 5.65
CA ARG A 38 5.39 -6.16 5.79
C ARG A 38 4.58 -5.47 6.86
N ALA A 39 5.21 -5.18 8.00
CA ALA A 39 4.52 -4.47 9.08
C ALA A 39 4.14 -3.06 8.66
N LEU A 40 5.01 -2.41 7.90
CA LEU A 40 4.72 -1.07 7.42
C LEU A 40 3.52 -1.07 6.49
N LEU A 41 3.48 -1.99 5.54
CA LEU A 41 2.36 -2.05 4.61
C LEU A 41 1.04 -2.25 5.34
N ARG A 42 1.02 -3.20 6.28
CA ARG A 42 -0.21 -3.46 7.04
C ARG A 42 -0.64 -2.22 7.82
N PHE A 43 0.29 -1.58 8.50
CA PHE A 43 -0.02 -0.40 9.30
C PHE A 43 -0.58 0.73 8.44
N LEU A 44 0.07 1.00 7.32
CA LEU A 44 -0.35 2.11 6.46
C LEU A 44 -1.73 1.85 5.87
N LEU A 45 -1.97 0.64 5.40
CA LEU A 45 -3.25 0.36 4.77
C LEU A 45 -4.38 0.33 5.80
N GLU A 46 -4.15 -0.29 6.95
CA GLU A 46 -5.19 -0.37 7.96
C GLU A 46 -5.61 1.00 8.47
N HIS A 47 -4.65 1.89 8.66
CA HIS A 47 -4.98 3.23 9.12
C HIS A 47 -5.70 4.04 8.05
N THR A 48 -5.30 3.86 6.81
CA THR A 48 -5.98 4.53 5.71
C THR A 48 -7.42 4.06 5.59
N LEU A 49 -7.63 2.76 5.69
CA LEU A 49 -8.98 2.20 5.58
C LEU A 49 -9.84 2.54 6.78
N ALA A 50 -9.22 2.81 7.93
CA ALA A 50 -9.96 3.24 9.12
C ALA A 50 -10.32 4.71 9.07
N GLY A 51 -10.00 5.40 7.98
CA GLY A 51 -10.34 6.80 7.84
C GLY A 51 -9.40 7.75 8.56
N ARG A 52 -8.17 7.31 8.82
CA ARG A 52 -7.21 8.13 9.55
C ARG A 52 -5.90 8.30 8.78
N PRO A 53 -5.98 8.67 7.49
CA PRO A 53 -4.73 8.87 6.75
C PRO A 53 -3.90 10.03 7.28
N GLN A 54 -4.53 11.01 7.90
CA GLN A 54 -3.80 12.15 8.45
C GLN A 54 -2.91 11.76 9.62
N ALA A 55 -3.11 10.57 10.20
CA ALA A 55 -2.27 10.10 11.28
C ALA A 55 -0.98 9.46 10.78
N LEU A 56 -0.82 9.32 9.47
CA LEU A 56 0.33 8.65 8.89
C LEU A 56 1.47 9.63 8.63
N THR A 57 2.02 10.15 9.73
CA THR A 57 3.19 11.02 9.67
C THR A 57 4.45 10.19 9.88
N GLU A 58 5.58 10.74 9.46
CA GLU A 58 6.85 10.06 9.64
C GLU A 58 7.09 9.74 11.11
N ALA A 59 6.82 10.68 12.00
CA ALA A 59 7.04 10.47 13.42
C ALA A 59 6.15 9.37 13.97
N ALA A 60 4.88 9.35 13.59
CA ALA A 60 3.95 8.34 14.09
C ALA A 60 4.36 6.96 13.59
N ILE A 61 4.76 6.87 12.33
CA ILE A 61 5.20 5.60 11.76
C ILE A 61 6.45 5.11 12.47
N ALA A 62 7.41 6.00 12.68
CA ALA A 62 8.66 5.64 13.35
C ALA A 62 8.39 5.07 14.73
N THR A 63 7.48 5.68 15.45
CA THR A 63 7.15 5.23 16.81
C THR A 63 6.36 3.94 16.80
N ARG A 64 5.32 3.88 16.00
CA ARG A 64 4.35 2.80 16.10
C ARG A 64 4.76 1.55 15.32
N VAL A 65 5.49 1.72 14.23
CA VAL A 65 5.92 0.57 13.45
C VAL A 65 7.34 0.16 13.82
N PHE A 66 8.22 1.13 14.03
CA PHE A 66 9.64 0.84 14.20
C PHE A 66 10.14 1.04 15.63
N GLY A 67 9.23 1.37 16.56
CA GLY A 67 9.58 1.41 17.98
C GLY A 67 10.52 2.53 18.39
N ARG A 68 10.55 3.62 17.63
CA ARG A 68 11.39 4.74 17.97
C ARG A 68 10.83 5.53 19.14
N GLY A 69 11.71 6.16 19.93
CA GLY A 69 11.31 6.90 21.11
C GLY A 69 10.95 8.33 20.81
N VAL A 70 10.76 9.09 21.90
CA VAL A 70 10.31 10.48 21.78
C VAL A 70 11.36 11.38 21.16
N ASP A 71 12.65 11.01 21.25
CA ASP A 71 13.71 11.81 20.63
C ASP A 71 13.98 11.40 19.20
N TYR A 72 13.04 10.74 18.56
CA TYR A 72 13.23 10.36 17.17
C TYR A 72 13.48 11.60 16.32
N ASP A 73 14.53 11.54 15.52
CA ASP A 73 14.92 12.63 14.62
C ASP A 73 15.06 12.03 13.22
N PRO A 74 14.16 12.35 12.31
CA PRO A 74 14.19 11.75 10.97
C PRO A 74 15.43 12.14 10.17
N ASP A 75 16.08 13.23 10.51
CA ASP A 75 17.31 13.62 9.82
C ASP A 75 18.47 12.73 10.21
N LEU A 76 18.49 12.26 11.44
CA LEU A 76 19.53 11.37 11.91
C LEU A 76 19.18 9.90 11.69
N ASP A 77 17.90 9.58 11.62
CA ASP A 77 17.44 8.19 11.50
C ASP A 77 16.35 8.12 10.45
N PRO A 78 16.72 8.00 9.18
CA PRO A 78 15.73 8.04 8.09
C PRO A 78 15.03 6.70 7.86
N ILE A 79 14.74 5.98 8.94
CA ILE A 79 14.23 4.62 8.79
C ILE A 79 12.91 4.56 8.04
N VAL A 80 12.01 5.53 8.27
CA VAL A 80 10.70 5.49 7.63
C VAL A 80 10.86 5.66 6.12
N ARG A 81 11.65 6.64 5.70
CA ARG A 81 11.86 6.87 4.28
C ARG A 81 12.54 5.70 3.61
N ILE A 82 13.52 5.10 4.29
CA ILE A 82 14.23 3.96 3.71
C ILE A 82 13.30 2.78 3.56
N GLU A 83 12.54 2.46 4.60
CA GLU A 83 11.65 1.30 4.53
C GLU A 83 10.49 1.54 3.58
N ALA A 84 9.99 2.77 3.48
CA ALA A 84 8.95 3.08 2.51
C ALA A 84 9.47 2.90 1.08
N GLY A 85 10.72 3.30 0.84
CA GLY A 85 11.32 3.09 -0.46
C GLY A 85 11.44 1.61 -0.80
N ARG A 86 11.86 0.81 0.17
CA ARG A 86 11.93 -0.63 -0.03
C ARG A 86 10.57 -1.24 -0.29
N LEU A 87 9.56 -0.76 0.44
CA LEU A 87 8.20 -1.24 0.26
C LEU A 87 7.69 -0.93 -1.14
N ARG A 88 7.93 0.30 -1.62
CA ARG A 88 7.52 0.66 -2.97
C ARG A 88 8.13 -0.27 -4.00
N ARG A 89 9.40 -0.59 -3.85
CA ARG A 89 10.08 -1.48 -4.79
C ARG A 89 9.55 -2.91 -4.69
N SER A 90 9.26 -3.37 -3.48
CA SER A 90 8.73 -4.72 -3.31
C SER A 90 7.35 -4.85 -3.93
N LEU A 91 6.52 -3.82 -3.79
CA LEU A 91 5.20 -3.83 -4.44
C LEU A 91 5.32 -3.80 -5.95
N GLU A 92 6.25 -3.01 -6.46
CA GLU A 92 6.46 -2.97 -7.91
C GLU A 92 6.88 -4.33 -8.44
N ARG A 93 7.80 -4.99 -7.75
CA ARG A 93 8.22 -6.33 -8.16
C ARG A 93 7.08 -7.32 -8.08
N TYR A 94 6.28 -7.24 -7.03
CA TYR A 94 5.14 -8.13 -6.89
C TYR A 94 4.20 -8.02 -8.08
N TYR A 95 3.89 -6.80 -8.49
CA TYR A 95 2.90 -6.57 -9.55
C TYR A 95 3.47 -6.71 -10.95
N ARG A 96 4.77 -6.94 -11.10
CA ARG A 96 5.32 -7.24 -12.42
C ARG A 96 4.75 -8.53 -12.98
N ARG A 97 4.40 -9.43 -12.11
CA ARG A 97 3.83 -10.71 -12.51
C ARG A 97 2.32 -10.62 -12.44
N ALA A 98 1.67 -10.78 -13.59
CA ALA A 98 0.22 -10.73 -13.63
C ALA A 98 -0.37 -11.96 -12.95
N ARG A 99 -1.37 -11.74 -12.13
CA ARG A 99 -2.08 -12.82 -11.44
C ARG A 99 -3.57 -12.53 -11.56
N PRO A 100 -4.37 -13.53 -11.98
CA PRO A 100 -5.81 -13.30 -12.12
C PRO A 100 -6.48 -12.90 -10.81
N GLU A 101 -5.94 -13.38 -9.69
CA GLU A 101 -6.55 -13.08 -8.39
C GLU A 101 -6.26 -11.68 -7.90
N ASP A 102 -5.32 -10.97 -8.54
CA ASP A 102 -4.99 -9.61 -8.12
C ASP A 102 -5.97 -8.62 -8.75
N ALA A 103 -7.21 -8.66 -8.26
CA ALA A 103 -8.23 -7.73 -8.74
C ALA A 103 -8.05 -6.33 -8.21
N VAL A 104 -7.19 -6.16 -7.22
CA VAL A 104 -6.90 -4.87 -6.60
C VAL A 104 -5.41 -4.65 -6.65
N ARG A 105 -5.02 -3.41 -6.94
CA ARG A 105 -3.61 -3.04 -6.92
C ARG A 105 -3.38 -2.09 -5.77
N ILE A 106 -2.45 -2.43 -4.88
CA ILE A 106 -2.07 -1.59 -3.76
C ILE A 106 -0.74 -0.91 -4.10
N GLU A 107 -0.74 0.40 -4.01
CA GLU A 107 0.43 1.21 -4.32
C GLU A 107 0.71 2.17 -3.18
N LEU A 108 1.98 2.52 -3.02
CA LEU A 108 2.37 3.58 -2.11
C LEU A 108 2.99 4.68 -2.94
N PRO A 109 2.22 5.71 -3.33
CA PRO A 109 2.75 6.75 -4.19
C PRO A 109 3.92 7.48 -3.53
N ARG A 110 4.82 7.99 -4.35
CA ARG A 110 5.95 8.74 -3.84
C ARG A 110 5.46 10.04 -3.23
N GLY A 111 6.16 10.45 -2.18
CA GLY A 111 5.83 11.71 -1.51
C GLY A 111 4.73 11.59 -0.49
N THR A 112 4.23 10.40 -0.23
CA THR A 112 3.18 10.22 0.76
C THR A 112 3.35 8.86 1.43
N TYR A 113 2.77 8.73 2.61
CA TYR A 113 2.69 7.45 3.30
C TYR A 113 1.27 6.90 3.31
N VAL A 114 0.41 7.44 2.44
CA VAL A 114 -0.97 6.98 2.33
C VAL A 114 -1.07 6.05 1.12
N PRO A 115 -1.26 4.75 1.35
CA PRO A 115 -1.39 3.82 0.22
C PRO A 115 -2.72 3.99 -0.48
N VAL A 116 -2.74 3.58 -1.74
CA VAL A 116 -3.94 3.61 -2.56
C VAL A 116 -4.24 2.18 -3.00
N ALA A 117 -5.46 1.74 -2.79
CA ALA A 117 -5.93 0.45 -3.28
C ALA A 117 -6.96 0.72 -4.37
N ARG A 118 -6.64 0.30 -5.60
CA ARG A 118 -7.55 0.56 -6.70
C ARG A 118 -7.84 -0.72 -7.46
N ARG A 119 -9.03 -0.78 -8.01
CA ARG A 119 -9.44 -1.95 -8.77
C ARG A 119 -8.72 -1.98 -10.10
N VAL A 120 -8.34 -3.18 -10.50
CA VAL A 120 -7.70 -3.40 -11.78
C VAL A 120 -8.79 -3.66 -12.80
N SER A 121 -8.83 -2.80 -13.83
CA SER A 121 -9.82 -2.94 -14.88
C SER A 121 -9.46 -4.11 -15.79
N GLU A 122 -10.45 -4.87 -16.19
CA GLU A 122 -10.23 -5.95 -17.16
C GLU A 122 -9.70 -5.42 -18.47
N ASP A 123 -10.16 -4.24 -18.85
CA ASP A 123 -9.68 -3.64 -20.08
C ASP A 123 -8.20 -3.36 -20.01
N VAL A 124 -7.74 -2.86 -18.86
CA VAL A 124 -6.32 -2.60 -18.67
C VAL A 124 -5.54 -3.90 -18.75
N GLY A 125 -6.08 -4.94 -18.14
CA GLY A 125 -5.42 -6.23 -18.16
C GLY A 125 -5.33 -6.82 -19.54
N ALA A 126 -6.27 -6.50 -20.41
CA ALA A 126 -6.26 -7.04 -21.76
C ALA A 126 -5.25 -6.34 -22.67
N LEU A 127 -4.98 -5.08 -22.40
CA LEU A 127 -4.11 -4.30 -23.29
C LEU A 127 -2.71 -4.84 -23.42
N PRO A 128 -2.06 -5.22 -22.33
CA PRO A 128 -0.67 -5.66 -22.45
C PRO A 128 -0.49 -6.95 -23.22
N ALA A 129 -1.56 -7.57 -23.60
CA ALA A 129 -1.47 -8.83 -24.33
C ALA A 129 -0.82 -8.66 -25.68
N LYS A 130 -0.75 -7.46 -26.14
CA LYS A 130 -0.17 -7.25 -27.46
C LYS A 130 1.30 -7.44 -27.59
#